data_7e2bec025d2873291efc89f774b65716
#
_entry.id   7e2bec025d2873291efc89f774b65716
#
_cell.length_a   1.000
_cell.length_b   1.000
_cell.length_c   1.000
_cell.angle_alpha   90.00
_cell.angle_beta   90.00
_cell.angle_gamma   90.00
#
_symmetry.space_group_name_H-M   'P 1'
#
loop_
_entity.id
_entity.type
_entity.pdbx_description
1 polymer ?
#
loop_
_entity_poly.entity_id
_entity_poly.type
_entity_poly.pdbx_seq_one_letter_code
_entity_poly.pdbx_strand_id
1 'polypeptide(L)'
;LLIVIAGALLIMLSPMFTIKNIQITQMDKYSKEEICDMLNLHEGNNLFLFNRIKAAKVLKDNTYVQDYKISYDFPDTVKVNIDERKVRGYVPYMGSYLYIDEYGRVLEINKEMSSALPVVTGLIFSNFSIGEQIDAQNSEAFDIMVEIAQLMNKYDLLNIVVKIDVSNTDK
;
A
#
# COMPACT_ATOMS: atom_id res chain seq x y z
N LEU A 1 30.12 -16.46 30.83
CA LEU A 1 29.12 -15.61 30.16
C LEU A 1 29.62 -15.09 28.82
N LEU A 2 30.78 -14.41 28.76
CA LEU A 2 31.33 -13.85 27.51
C LEU A 2 31.56 -14.90 26.42
N ILE A 3 32.05 -16.10 26.74
CA ILE A 3 32.28 -17.19 25.77
C ILE A 3 30.96 -17.69 25.18
N VAL A 4 29.90 -17.79 26.00
CA VAL A 4 28.57 -18.21 25.52
C VAL A 4 27.98 -17.16 24.57
N ILE A 5 28.13 -15.88 24.87
CA ILE A 5 27.67 -14.76 24.00
C ILE A 5 28.45 -14.77 22.69
N ALA A 6 29.76 -14.92 22.74
CA ALA A 6 30.61 -15.01 21.54
C ALA A 6 30.24 -16.21 20.67
N GLY A 7 30.01 -17.38 21.27
CA GLY A 7 29.54 -18.58 20.56
C GLY A 7 28.19 -18.38 19.89
N ALA A 8 27.23 -17.76 20.58
CA ALA A 8 25.91 -17.44 20.04
C ALA A 8 26.00 -16.49 18.83
N LEU A 9 26.83 -15.43 18.92
CA LEU A 9 27.06 -14.50 17.83
C LEU A 9 27.70 -15.18 16.59
N LEU A 10 28.65 -16.07 16.80
CA LEU A 10 29.26 -16.84 15.70
C LEU A 10 28.23 -17.73 15.02
N ILE A 11 27.33 -18.36 15.76
CA ILE A 11 26.24 -19.17 15.18
C ILE A 11 25.28 -18.28 14.38
N MET A 12 24.85 -17.13 14.93
CA MET A 12 23.93 -16.20 14.24
C MET A 12 24.53 -15.64 12.94
N LEU A 13 25.84 -15.43 12.89
CA LEU A 13 26.53 -14.91 11.69
C LEU A 13 26.98 -16.03 10.75
N SER A 14 26.67 -17.30 11.06
CA SER A 14 27.07 -18.43 10.20
C SER A 14 26.32 -18.42 8.88
N PRO A 15 26.89 -19.04 7.81
CA PRO A 15 26.23 -19.18 6.51
C PRO A 15 24.89 -19.93 6.56
N MET A 16 24.59 -20.63 7.65
CA MET A 16 23.31 -21.30 7.87
C MET A 16 22.13 -20.33 7.86
N PHE A 17 22.33 -19.09 8.32
CA PHE A 17 21.30 -18.02 8.37
C PHE A 17 21.44 -17.02 7.22
N THR A 18 22.05 -17.43 6.11
CA THR A 18 22.03 -16.66 4.88
C THR A 18 20.65 -16.78 4.22
N ILE A 19 20.02 -15.65 3.87
CA ILE A 19 18.73 -15.61 3.19
C ILE A 19 18.87 -16.25 1.81
N LYS A 20 18.15 -17.34 1.59
CA LYS A 20 18.07 -18.04 0.31
C LYS A 20 16.71 -17.86 -0.37
N ASN A 21 15.67 -17.63 0.43
CA ASN A 21 14.31 -17.50 -0.08
C ASN A 21 13.65 -16.23 0.44
N ILE A 22 13.10 -15.45 -0.49
CA ILE A 22 12.31 -14.27 -0.18
C ILE A 22 10.91 -14.49 -0.76
N GLN A 23 9.92 -14.57 0.13
CA GLN A 23 8.52 -14.73 -0.22
C GLN A 23 7.80 -13.41 0.05
N ILE A 24 7.32 -12.76 -1.02
CA ILE A 24 6.57 -11.51 -0.94
C ILE A 24 5.21 -11.74 -1.57
N THR A 25 4.14 -11.21 -0.95
CA THR A 25 2.81 -11.16 -1.57
C THR A 25 2.88 -10.33 -2.83
N GLN A 26 2.31 -10.83 -3.93
CA GLN A 26 2.25 -10.09 -5.18
C GLN A 26 1.42 -8.83 -5.00
N MET A 27 1.92 -7.71 -5.49
CA MET A 27 1.22 -6.43 -5.56
C MET A 27 1.00 -6.05 -7.02
N ASP A 28 -0.05 -5.27 -7.29
CA ASP A 28 -0.31 -4.72 -8.62
C ASP A 28 0.56 -3.48 -8.89
N LYS A 29 0.87 -2.70 -7.83
CA LYS A 29 1.65 -1.45 -7.95
C LYS A 29 3.15 -1.66 -8.09
N TYR A 30 3.71 -2.67 -7.42
CA TYR A 30 5.16 -2.90 -7.36
C TYR A 30 5.50 -4.35 -7.69
N SER A 31 6.57 -4.54 -8.43
CA SER A 31 7.17 -5.87 -8.63
C SER A 31 7.84 -6.39 -7.34
N LYS A 32 8.09 -7.68 -7.28
CA LYS A 32 8.83 -8.30 -6.16
C LYS A 32 10.20 -7.66 -5.98
N GLU A 33 10.89 -7.41 -7.09
CA GLU A 33 12.22 -6.82 -7.12
C GLU A 33 12.22 -5.41 -6.52
N GLU A 34 11.26 -4.55 -6.92
CA GLU A 34 11.11 -3.20 -6.37
C GLU A 34 10.84 -3.23 -4.86
N ILE A 35 10.02 -4.17 -4.39
CA ILE A 35 9.76 -4.33 -2.95
C ILE A 35 11.04 -4.77 -2.22
N CYS A 36 11.79 -5.73 -2.77
CA CYS A 36 13.07 -6.17 -2.22
C CYS A 36 14.05 -5.01 -2.08
N ASP A 37 14.16 -4.17 -3.10
CA ASP A 37 15.04 -3.00 -3.11
C ASP A 37 14.60 -1.95 -2.08
N MET A 38 13.30 -1.62 -2.02
CA MET A 38 12.75 -0.69 -1.02
C MET A 38 13.03 -1.16 0.42
N LEU A 39 12.94 -2.47 0.67
CA LEU A 39 13.16 -3.05 1.99
C LEU A 39 14.64 -3.33 2.30
N ASN A 40 15.53 -3.17 1.31
CA ASN A 40 16.93 -3.62 1.36
C ASN A 40 17.03 -5.10 1.78
N LEU A 41 16.20 -5.93 1.16
CA LEU A 41 16.05 -7.36 1.43
C LEU A 41 16.56 -8.15 0.21
N HIS A 42 17.74 -8.75 0.31
CA HIS A 42 18.37 -9.46 -0.79
C HIS A 42 18.82 -10.85 -0.36
N GLU A 43 18.75 -11.79 -1.30
CA GLU A 43 19.37 -13.11 -1.12
C GLU A 43 20.89 -12.97 -0.91
N GLY A 44 21.47 -13.82 -0.10
CA GLY A 44 22.88 -13.74 0.28
C GLY A 44 23.14 -12.92 1.56
N ASN A 45 22.21 -12.03 1.98
CA ASN A 45 22.35 -11.31 3.23
C ASN A 45 22.09 -12.23 4.44
N ASN A 46 22.66 -11.87 5.59
CA ASN A 46 22.39 -12.64 6.81
C ASN A 46 21.00 -12.22 7.39
N LEU A 47 20.20 -13.22 7.74
CA LEU A 47 18.82 -13.06 8.20
C LEU A 47 18.70 -12.21 9.49
N PHE A 48 19.67 -12.34 10.40
CA PHE A 48 19.68 -11.57 11.64
C PHE A 48 20.18 -10.13 11.45
N LEU A 49 20.87 -9.83 10.34
CA LEU A 49 21.32 -8.48 10.00
C LEU A 49 20.26 -7.71 9.19
N PHE A 50 19.20 -8.38 8.74
CA PHE A 50 18.08 -7.72 8.07
C PHE A 50 17.39 -6.73 9.03
N ASN A 51 17.35 -5.46 8.64
CA ASN A 51 16.78 -4.40 9.48
C ASN A 51 15.24 -4.37 9.35
N ARG A 52 14.59 -5.28 10.10
CA ARG A 52 13.13 -5.38 10.13
C ARG A 52 12.43 -4.06 10.53
N ILE A 53 13.03 -3.28 11.44
CA ILE A 53 12.43 -2.02 11.91
C ILE A 53 12.40 -1.00 10.76
N LYS A 54 13.49 -0.87 10.02
CA LYS A 54 13.56 0.01 8.85
C LYS A 54 12.59 -0.46 7.76
N ALA A 55 12.56 -1.74 7.47
CA ALA A 55 11.63 -2.35 6.50
C ALA A 55 10.16 -2.10 6.88
N ALA A 56 9.81 -2.31 8.15
CA ALA A 56 8.48 -2.03 8.68
C ALA A 56 8.09 -0.55 8.52
N LYS A 57 9.03 0.37 8.75
CA LYS A 57 8.79 1.80 8.54
C LYS A 57 8.53 2.11 7.07
N VAL A 58 9.33 1.58 6.16
CA VAL A 58 9.15 1.78 4.71
C VAL A 58 7.77 1.30 4.25
N LEU A 59 7.34 0.11 4.71
CA LEU A 59 6.01 -0.41 4.39
C LEU A 59 4.90 0.46 4.98
N LYS A 60 5.04 0.88 6.23
CA LYS A 60 4.06 1.73 6.91
C LYS A 60 3.88 3.09 6.23
N ASP A 61 4.98 3.68 5.75
CA ASP A 61 4.98 5.00 5.12
C ASP A 61 4.53 4.94 3.64
N ASN A 62 4.38 3.74 3.06
CA ASN A 62 3.92 3.56 1.68
C ASN A 62 2.40 3.62 1.60
N THR A 63 1.88 4.54 0.80
CA THR A 63 0.43 4.79 0.66
C THR A 63 -0.35 3.61 0.07
N TYR A 64 0.32 2.76 -0.72
CA TYR A 64 -0.26 1.56 -1.31
C TYR A 64 -0.27 0.35 -0.36
N VAL A 65 0.28 0.48 0.84
CA VAL A 65 0.26 -0.58 1.84
C VAL A 65 -0.85 -0.30 2.86
N GLN A 66 -1.83 -1.20 2.93
CA GLN A 66 -2.91 -1.14 3.91
C GLN A 66 -2.47 -1.77 5.23
N ASP A 67 -1.93 -2.98 5.15
CA ASP A 67 -1.37 -3.71 6.29
C ASP A 67 -0.19 -4.56 5.81
N TYR A 68 0.67 -4.97 6.72
CA TYR A 68 1.81 -5.81 6.40
C TYR A 68 2.23 -6.70 7.57
N LYS A 69 2.85 -7.83 7.22
CA LYS A 69 3.44 -8.74 8.20
C LYS A 69 4.78 -9.24 7.71
N ILE A 70 5.86 -8.91 8.44
CA ILE A 70 7.19 -9.48 8.21
C ILE A 70 7.41 -10.63 9.18
N SER A 71 7.74 -11.81 8.67
CA SER A 71 8.00 -13.01 9.44
C SER A 71 9.19 -13.79 8.87
N TYR A 72 9.73 -14.68 9.68
CA TYR A 72 10.85 -15.53 9.31
C TYR A 72 10.42 -16.99 9.33
N ASP A 73 10.89 -17.74 8.33
CA ASP A 73 10.82 -19.19 8.31
C ASP A 73 12.27 -19.69 8.33
N PHE A 74 12.70 -20.02 9.55
CA PHE A 74 14.09 -20.37 9.81
C PHE A 74 14.51 -21.66 9.09
N PRO A 75 15.77 -21.78 8.64
CA PRO A 75 16.90 -20.90 8.96
C PRO A 75 17.16 -19.76 7.94
N ASP A 76 16.52 -19.74 6.75
CA ASP A 76 17.00 -18.99 5.61
C ASP A 76 15.92 -18.28 4.79
N THR A 77 14.69 -18.17 5.31
CA THR A 77 13.56 -17.58 4.57
C THR A 77 12.98 -16.36 5.28
N VAL A 78 12.77 -15.28 4.52
CA VAL A 78 12.00 -14.09 4.95
C VAL A 78 10.68 -14.06 4.19
N LYS A 79 9.58 -13.87 4.94
CA LYS A 79 8.22 -13.74 4.39
C LYS A 79 7.70 -12.33 4.67
N VAL A 80 7.29 -11.63 3.61
CA VAL A 80 6.66 -10.30 3.69
C VAL A 80 5.28 -10.42 3.08
N ASN A 81 4.25 -10.46 3.93
CA ASN A 81 2.87 -10.40 3.49
C ASN A 81 2.44 -8.94 3.49
N ILE A 82 1.90 -8.48 2.37
CA ILE A 82 1.43 -7.11 2.19
C ILE A 82 -0.03 -7.17 1.75
N ASP A 83 -0.86 -6.39 2.43
CA ASP A 83 -2.22 -6.10 2.01
C ASP A 83 -2.20 -4.78 1.26
N GLU A 84 -2.50 -4.84 -0.05
CA GLU A 84 -2.36 -3.71 -0.96
C GLU A 84 -3.64 -2.88 -1.03
N ARG A 85 -3.51 -1.54 -0.89
CA ARG A 85 -4.58 -0.61 -1.27
C ARG A 85 -4.66 -0.51 -2.78
N LYS A 86 -5.85 -0.70 -3.31
CA LYS A 86 -6.08 -0.60 -4.75
C LYS A 86 -6.74 0.72 -5.09
N VAL A 87 -6.34 1.33 -6.21
CA VAL A 87 -7.04 2.49 -6.77
C VAL A 87 -8.46 2.06 -7.16
N ARG A 88 -9.46 2.84 -6.75
CA ARG A 88 -10.88 2.58 -7.02
C ARG A 88 -11.57 3.71 -7.77
N GLY A 89 -10.89 4.83 -7.93
CA GLY A 89 -11.40 5.97 -8.68
C GLY A 89 -10.44 7.13 -8.73
N TYR A 90 -10.85 8.14 -9.47
CA TYR A 90 -10.09 9.36 -9.69
C TYR A 90 -10.89 10.58 -9.28
N VAL A 91 -10.28 11.52 -8.56
CA VAL A 91 -10.86 12.83 -8.27
C VAL A 91 -10.08 13.89 -9.03
N PRO A 92 -10.70 14.64 -9.96
CA PRO A 92 -10.02 15.72 -10.68
C PRO A 92 -9.56 16.83 -9.72
N TYR A 93 -8.31 17.29 -9.87
CA TYR A 93 -7.75 18.36 -9.08
C TYR A 93 -6.71 19.15 -9.88
N MET A 94 -6.99 20.42 -10.18
CA MET A 94 -6.05 21.38 -10.83
C MET A 94 -5.30 20.81 -12.04
N GLY A 95 -6.00 20.13 -12.96
CA GLY A 95 -5.41 19.53 -14.17
C GLY A 95 -4.67 18.21 -13.95
N SER A 96 -4.83 17.62 -12.79
CA SER A 96 -4.34 16.28 -12.41
C SER A 96 -5.48 15.46 -11.82
N TYR A 97 -5.21 14.22 -11.50
CA TYR A 97 -6.14 13.29 -10.88
C TYR A 97 -5.56 12.76 -9.56
N LEU A 98 -6.33 12.87 -8.48
CA LEU A 98 -6.05 12.16 -7.25
C LEU A 98 -6.53 10.71 -7.42
N TYR A 99 -5.65 9.77 -7.20
CA TYR A 99 -5.95 8.34 -7.21
C TYR A 99 -6.43 7.95 -5.83
N ILE A 100 -7.67 7.50 -5.69
CA ILE A 100 -8.29 7.19 -4.40
C ILE A 100 -8.63 5.71 -4.26
N ASP A 101 -8.56 5.21 -3.02
CA ASP A 101 -9.06 3.89 -2.64
C ASP A 101 -10.58 3.93 -2.32
N GLU A 102 -11.15 2.79 -1.91
CA GLU A 102 -12.57 2.65 -1.53
C GLU A 102 -12.97 3.42 -0.27
N TYR A 103 -12.02 4.00 0.44
CA TYR A 103 -12.26 4.84 1.62
C TYR A 103 -12.05 6.32 1.32
N GLY A 104 -11.81 6.70 0.07
CA GLY A 104 -11.51 8.08 -0.33
C GLY A 104 -10.13 8.57 0.11
N ARG A 105 -9.19 7.66 0.40
CA ARG A 105 -7.80 7.97 0.73
C ARG A 105 -7.01 8.23 -0.54
N VAL A 106 -6.25 9.31 -0.57
CA VAL A 106 -5.39 9.66 -1.70
C VAL A 106 -4.13 8.79 -1.67
N LEU A 107 -3.94 7.97 -2.70
CA LEU A 107 -2.77 7.11 -2.84
C LEU A 107 -1.63 7.81 -3.58
N GLU A 108 -1.95 8.50 -4.67
CA GLU A 108 -1.01 9.33 -5.44
C GLU A 108 -1.73 10.40 -6.24
N ILE A 109 -0.98 11.31 -6.86
CA ILE A 109 -1.48 12.29 -7.85
C ILE A 109 -0.76 12.09 -9.18
N ASN A 110 -1.51 12.08 -10.29
CA ASN A 110 -0.94 11.97 -11.63
C ASN A 110 -1.72 12.85 -12.62
N LYS A 111 -1.09 13.22 -13.74
CA LYS A 111 -1.74 13.98 -14.84
C LYS A 111 -2.63 13.11 -15.72
N GLU A 112 -2.39 11.83 -15.76
CA GLU A 112 -3.10 10.87 -16.59
C GLU A 112 -3.82 9.84 -15.71
N MET A 113 -4.82 9.17 -16.23
CA MET A 113 -5.50 8.04 -15.61
C MET A 113 -4.87 6.74 -16.14
N SER A 114 -4.44 5.85 -15.25
CA SER A 114 -3.73 4.62 -15.61
C SER A 114 -4.65 3.46 -16.02
N SER A 115 -5.93 3.54 -15.71
CA SER A 115 -6.92 2.48 -15.95
C SER A 115 -8.33 3.05 -16.11
N ALA A 116 -9.25 2.24 -16.62
CA ALA A 116 -10.66 2.58 -16.76
C ALA A 116 -11.39 2.42 -15.41
N LEU A 117 -11.17 3.36 -14.50
CA LEU A 117 -11.88 3.46 -13.22
C LEU A 117 -12.75 4.71 -13.18
N PRO A 118 -13.79 4.76 -12.33
CA PRO A 118 -14.72 5.87 -12.28
C PRO A 118 -14.06 7.19 -11.88
N VAL A 119 -14.50 8.27 -12.52
CA VAL A 119 -14.15 9.64 -12.14
C VAL A 119 -15.20 10.18 -11.19
N VAL A 120 -14.78 10.55 -9.99
CA VAL A 120 -15.65 11.14 -8.96
C VAL A 120 -15.67 12.65 -9.10
N THR A 121 -16.89 13.23 -9.16
CA THR A 121 -17.10 14.69 -9.24
C THR A 121 -18.10 15.13 -8.18
N GLY A 122 -18.07 16.42 -7.83
CA GLY A 122 -19.00 17.01 -6.85
C GLY A 122 -18.45 17.09 -5.43
N LEU A 123 -17.26 16.55 -5.16
CA LEU A 123 -16.57 16.77 -3.88
C LEU A 123 -16.03 18.22 -3.83
N ILE A 124 -16.25 18.88 -2.70
CA ILE A 124 -15.73 20.22 -2.40
C ILE A 124 -14.65 20.08 -1.33
N PHE A 125 -13.41 20.37 -1.70
CA PHE A 125 -12.26 20.35 -0.78
C PHE A 125 -11.22 21.38 -1.22
N SER A 126 -10.45 21.89 -0.26
CA SER A 126 -9.40 22.89 -0.53
C SER A 126 -8.00 22.28 -0.54
N ASN A 127 -7.78 21.28 0.31
CA ASN A 127 -6.49 20.65 0.51
C ASN A 127 -6.66 19.11 0.54
N PHE A 128 -5.56 18.42 0.30
CA PHE A 128 -5.46 16.98 0.51
C PHE A 128 -4.05 16.62 0.96
N SER A 129 -3.89 15.46 1.58
CA SER A 129 -2.60 14.87 1.90
C SER A 129 -2.52 13.48 1.27
N ILE A 130 -1.39 13.16 0.66
CA ILE A 130 -1.14 11.80 0.17
C ILE A 130 -1.06 10.85 1.37
N GLY A 131 -1.77 9.74 1.30
CA GLY A 131 -1.88 8.78 2.40
C GLY A 131 -3.04 9.04 3.36
N GLU A 132 -3.81 10.13 3.21
CA GLU A 132 -4.96 10.48 4.05
C GLU A 132 -6.26 10.54 3.24
N GLN A 133 -7.40 10.46 3.92
CA GLN A 133 -8.70 10.69 3.28
C GLN A 133 -8.84 12.14 2.85
N ILE A 134 -9.58 12.38 1.75
CA ILE A 134 -9.89 13.74 1.31
C ILE A 134 -10.75 14.43 2.40
N ASP A 135 -10.28 15.58 2.88
CA ASP A 135 -11.03 16.42 3.81
C ASP A 135 -12.07 17.24 3.02
N ALA A 136 -13.21 16.59 2.76
CA ALA A 136 -14.30 17.20 2.00
C ALA A 136 -15.15 18.10 2.89
N GLN A 137 -15.41 19.34 2.44
CA GLN A 137 -16.28 20.31 3.11
C GLN A 137 -17.75 19.86 3.08
N ASN A 138 -18.14 19.10 2.04
CA ASN A 138 -19.44 18.45 1.91
C ASN A 138 -19.33 16.98 2.37
N SER A 139 -19.29 16.78 3.69
CA SER A 139 -19.08 15.46 4.31
C SER A 139 -20.10 14.42 3.86
N GLU A 140 -21.38 14.79 3.71
CA GLU A 140 -22.43 13.89 3.22
C GLU A 140 -22.13 13.35 1.81
N ALA A 141 -21.69 14.22 0.89
CA ALA A 141 -21.26 13.79 -0.46
C ALA A 141 -20.05 12.86 -0.41
N PHE A 142 -19.13 13.11 0.54
CA PHE A 142 -17.98 12.23 0.75
C PHE A 142 -18.41 10.84 1.26
N ASP A 143 -19.31 10.78 2.25
CA ASP A 143 -19.81 9.51 2.80
C ASP A 143 -20.56 8.70 1.74
N ILE A 144 -21.41 9.34 0.94
CA ILE A 144 -22.11 8.72 -0.19
C ILE A 144 -21.12 8.19 -1.22
N MET A 145 -20.09 8.95 -1.56
CA MET A 145 -19.03 8.50 -2.49
C MET A 145 -18.33 7.26 -1.97
N VAL A 146 -17.98 7.23 -0.68
CA VAL A 146 -17.33 6.07 -0.04
C VAL A 146 -18.25 4.85 -0.07
N GLU A 147 -19.53 5.02 0.27
CA GLU A 147 -20.52 3.93 0.23
C GLU A 147 -20.66 3.36 -1.19
N ILE A 148 -20.79 4.23 -2.21
CA ILE A 148 -20.85 3.82 -3.61
C ILE A 148 -19.57 3.06 -4.00
N ALA A 149 -18.39 3.57 -3.67
CA ALA A 149 -17.11 2.95 -4.00
C ALA A 149 -16.99 1.54 -3.38
N GLN A 150 -17.42 1.37 -2.12
CA GLN A 150 -17.44 0.08 -1.43
C GLN A 150 -18.44 -0.90 -2.06
N LEU A 151 -19.64 -0.43 -2.41
CA LEU A 151 -20.62 -1.24 -3.12
C LEU A 151 -20.13 -1.69 -4.49
N MET A 152 -19.52 -0.77 -5.25
CA MET A 152 -18.94 -1.09 -6.55
C MET A 152 -17.80 -2.11 -6.45
N ASN A 153 -16.95 -1.99 -5.43
CA ASN A 153 -15.92 -2.97 -5.15
C ASN A 153 -16.53 -4.33 -4.78
N LYS A 154 -17.52 -4.35 -3.90
CA LYS A 154 -18.20 -5.58 -3.45
C LYS A 154 -18.89 -6.34 -4.58
N TYR A 155 -19.46 -5.63 -5.55
CA TYR A 155 -20.24 -6.23 -6.65
C TYR A 155 -19.49 -6.27 -7.99
N ASP A 156 -18.17 -5.96 -7.98
CA ASP A 156 -17.29 -5.93 -9.17
C ASP A 156 -17.81 -5.03 -10.30
N LEU A 157 -18.33 -3.86 -9.94
CA LEU A 157 -18.90 -2.89 -10.88
C LEU A 157 -17.93 -1.80 -11.32
N LEU A 158 -16.69 -1.79 -10.83
CA LEU A 158 -15.71 -0.74 -11.08
C LEU A 158 -15.38 -0.55 -12.56
N ASN A 159 -15.41 -1.64 -13.35
CA ASN A 159 -15.11 -1.61 -14.77
C ASN A 159 -16.31 -1.17 -15.65
N ILE A 160 -17.49 -0.98 -15.07
CA ILE A 160 -18.74 -0.66 -15.78
C ILE A 160 -19.10 0.80 -15.55
N VAL A 161 -18.79 1.35 -14.38
CA VAL A 161 -19.11 2.73 -14.02
C VAL A 161 -17.99 3.65 -14.47
N VAL A 162 -18.34 4.67 -15.26
CA VAL A 162 -17.37 5.65 -15.79
C VAL A 162 -17.28 6.89 -14.90
N LYS A 163 -18.39 7.27 -14.24
CA LYS A 163 -18.47 8.49 -13.45
C LYS A 163 -19.36 8.30 -12.23
N ILE A 164 -18.95 8.86 -11.10
CA ILE A 164 -19.75 9.04 -9.89
C ILE A 164 -19.89 10.54 -9.68
N ASP A 165 -21.13 11.04 -9.65
CA ASP A 165 -21.42 12.47 -9.43
C ASP A 165 -22.15 12.64 -8.11
N VAL A 166 -21.48 13.22 -7.14
CA VAL A 166 -22.00 13.49 -5.80
C VAL A 166 -22.27 14.97 -5.55
N SER A 167 -22.48 15.76 -6.63
CA SER A 167 -22.77 17.20 -6.53
C SER A 167 -24.17 17.48 -5.98
N ASN A 168 -25.08 16.51 -6.08
CA ASN A 168 -26.45 16.63 -5.54
C ASN A 168 -26.79 15.34 -4.80
N THR A 169 -26.88 15.44 -3.47
CA THR A 169 -27.17 14.33 -2.55
C THR A 169 -28.66 14.17 -2.26
N ASP A 170 -29.53 15.09 -2.75
CA ASP A 170 -30.98 15.09 -2.49
C ASP A 170 -31.80 14.17 -3.42
N LYS A 171 -31.15 13.28 -4.20
CA LYS A 171 -31.85 12.42 -5.17
C LYS A 171 -31.47 10.95 -5.03
#